data_2dc00355fc9e368d713f40c0b77fb9e8
#
_entry.id   2dc00355fc9e368d713f40c0b77fb9e8
#
_cell.length_a   1.000
_cell.length_b   1.000
_cell.length_c   1.000
_cell.angle_alpha   90.00
_cell.angle_beta   90.00
_cell.angle_gamma   90.00
#
_symmetry.space_group_name_H-M   'P 1'
#
loop_
_entity.id
_entity.type
_entity.pdbx_description
1 polymer ?
#
loop_
_entity_poly.entity_id
_entity_poly.type
_entity_poly.pdbx_seq_one_letter_code
_entity_poly.pdbx_strand_id
1 'polypeptide(L)'
;MNLFRSVLIMTSIWLTVGCAPGDSTTDLSNQEPAFAPALPTTEVAHAAPDNPLLQKDAFRLLEQATFGPVLKDIEALGVSGPEFWINKQMQTPATFLSDGLAAASSQPWNEYINVWWRHAITAEDQLRQRVAFALSQILVVSADDGLGDEQMGLTNYYDILLRHSFGNFRDLLHDVTLSPIMGEYLSLKGNQKSDPEKNIQPDENYAREVLQLFSIGQVILNDDASPVLDQDGVPLPAYNQTTIENFARVFTGWHFANAEHFVWPENKDYISAMQPWEQYHDKGPKTLLNNVEVAAGLGAQDELNIALDNIFNHPNVGPFISKQLIQRLVTSNPTKEYVRDVAQVFNKNHAGERGSLASTIKAILMHREARFGHIDSPDTFGKLKEPLIRMTQIWRAFEPLSIPSAFNYSWVESELGQAPLNSPSVFNFFRPTFSQPGEIRDRGLVSPEFQIMDEASIIKITNRLLASTIWSHNFKHDSEGKRIAIDITKEMELEPDRKALLDHLDLLLLGGEMSPELRREINQLMDSRDYPLAASQRVVEAIFLIASSPEAALQR
;
A
#
# COMPACT_ATOMS: atom_id res chain seq x y z
N MET A 1 -43.62 17.71 -11.62
CA MET A 1 -44.88 18.04 -10.92
C MET A 1 -44.60 17.88 -9.43
N ASN A 2 -44.41 19.04 -8.79
CA ASN A 2 -44.61 19.44 -7.38
C ASN A 2 -44.06 18.56 -6.26
N LEU A 3 -43.08 19.09 -5.54
CA LEU A 3 -43.08 19.96 -4.33
C LEU A 3 -43.21 19.17 -2.99
N PHE A 4 -42.17 19.23 -2.14
CA PHE A 4 -42.30 19.96 -0.88
C PHE A 4 -40.93 20.20 -0.22
N ARG A 5 -40.60 21.46 0.01
CA ARG A 5 -39.57 21.97 0.92
C ARG A 5 -40.17 21.98 2.34
N SER A 6 -39.33 21.69 3.34
CA SER A 6 -39.54 22.28 4.67
C SER A 6 -38.19 22.51 5.36
N VAL A 7 -37.93 23.77 5.59
CA VAL A 7 -36.86 24.35 6.43
C VAL A 7 -37.34 24.31 7.86
N LEU A 8 -36.50 23.91 8.80
CA LEU A 8 -36.67 24.28 10.21
C LEU A 8 -35.32 24.69 10.81
N ILE A 9 -35.27 25.98 11.16
CA ILE A 9 -34.24 26.65 11.98
C ILE A 9 -34.60 26.42 13.42
N MET A 10 -33.67 25.99 14.27
CA MET A 10 -33.76 26.26 15.72
C MET A 10 -32.38 26.56 16.31
N THR A 11 -32.43 27.62 17.06
CA THR A 11 -31.43 28.44 17.72
C THR A 11 -30.78 27.80 18.94
N SER A 12 -29.58 28.24 19.17
CA SER A 12 -28.66 28.09 20.29
C SER A 12 -29.25 28.33 21.71
N ILE A 13 -28.81 27.55 22.69
CA ILE A 13 -28.69 28.02 24.09
C ILE A 13 -27.39 27.45 24.69
N TRP A 14 -26.54 28.35 25.16
CA TRP A 14 -25.33 28.12 25.94
C TRP A 14 -25.69 27.85 27.39
N LEU A 15 -25.07 26.84 28.00
CA LEU A 15 -24.93 26.77 29.46
C LEU A 15 -23.54 26.22 29.81
N THR A 16 -22.72 27.09 30.37
CA THR A 16 -21.45 26.81 31.01
C THR A 16 -21.68 26.30 32.43
N VAL A 17 -21.11 25.14 32.77
CA VAL A 17 -20.78 24.81 34.16
C VAL A 17 -19.41 24.19 34.19
N GLY A 18 -18.47 24.90 34.83
CA GLY A 18 -17.17 24.37 35.15
C GLY A 18 -17.16 23.54 36.42
N CYS A 19 -16.30 22.54 36.50
CA CYS A 19 -15.69 22.06 37.74
C CYS A 19 -14.38 21.33 37.43
N ALA A 20 -13.40 21.57 38.27
CA ALA A 20 -11.99 21.23 38.20
C ALA A 20 -11.66 19.79 38.69
N PRO A 21 -10.36 19.39 38.77
CA PRO A 21 -9.88 18.13 38.25
C PRO A 21 -9.70 17.04 39.33
N GLY A 22 -9.75 15.81 38.87
CA GLY A 22 -9.37 14.64 39.67
C GLY A 22 -8.47 13.72 38.82
N ASP A 23 -7.29 13.52 39.33
CA ASP A 23 -6.16 12.75 38.79
C ASP A 23 -6.44 11.25 38.59
N SER A 24 -5.62 10.71 37.72
CA SER A 24 -5.24 9.31 37.51
C SER A 24 -5.99 8.54 36.43
N THR A 25 -5.56 8.76 35.19
CA THR A 25 -5.62 7.71 34.16
C THR A 25 -4.21 7.42 33.70
N THR A 26 -3.74 6.21 33.98
CA THR A 26 -2.51 5.65 33.44
C THR A 26 -2.67 5.53 31.91
N ASP A 27 -1.94 6.38 31.22
CA ASP A 27 -1.83 6.42 29.77
C ASP A 27 -1.11 5.16 29.26
N LEU A 28 -1.83 4.23 28.67
CA LEU A 28 -1.31 3.02 28.02
C LEU A 28 -1.10 3.21 26.51
N SER A 29 -1.20 4.45 26.02
CA SER A 29 -1.15 4.73 24.57
C SER A 29 0.25 4.96 23.97
N ASN A 30 1.34 4.91 24.77
CA ASN A 30 2.71 5.18 24.30
C ASN A 30 3.73 4.12 24.73
N GLN A 31 3.49 2.85 24.43
CA GLN A 31 4.58 1.90 24.32
C GLN A 31 4.88 1.68 22.84
N GLU A 32 5.85 2.42 22.30
CA GLU A 32 6.52 2.06 21.07
C GLU A 32 7.03 0.62 21.18
N PRO A 33 6.80 -0.27 20.18
CA PRO A 33 7.41 -1.58 20.18
C PRO A 33 8.93 -1.41 20.22
N ALA A 34 9.59 -2.09 21.14
CA ALA A 34 11.04 -2.06 21.30
C ALA A 34 11.71 -2.37 19.95
N PHE A 35 12.44 -1.39 19.41
CA PHE A 35 13.19 -1.55 18.17
C PHE A 35 14.19 -2.71 18.29
N ALA A 36 14.25 -3.53 17.23
CA ALA A 36 15.26 -4.57 17.11
C ALA A 36 16.66 -3.95 17.26
N PRO A 37 17.61 -4.64 17.92
CA PRO A 37 18.96 -4.13 18.13
C PRO A 37 19.63 -3.80 16.81
N ALA A 38 20.29 -2.65 16.75
CA ALA A 38 21.04 -2.17 15.59
C ALA A 38 22.02 -3.27 15.12
N LEU A 39 21.93 -3.64 13.84
CA LEU A 39 22.88 -4.52 13.20
C LEU A 39 24.26 -3.83 13.14
N PRO A 40 25.38 -4.56 13.30
CA PRO A 40 26.70 -3.97 13.26
C PRO A 40 26.95 -3.28 11.91
N THR A 41 27.32 -2.00 11.95
CA THR A 41 27.73 -1.21 10.80
C THR A 41 29.08 -1.71 10.30
N THR A 42 29.10 -2.43 9.19
CA THR A 42 30.32 -2.61 8.40
C THR A 42 30.59 -1.28 7.68
N GLU A 43 31.78 -0.70 7.86
CA GLU A 43 32.23 0.43 7.07
C GLU A 43 32.20 0.06 5.59
N VAL A 44 31.28 0.71 4.84
CA VAL A 44 31.16 0.54 3.38
C VAL A 44 32.15 1.47 2.71
N ALA A 45 33.03 0.92 1.89
CA ALA A 45 33.91 1.73 1.05
C ALA A 45 33.09 2.70 0.19
N HIS A 46 33.37 4.00 0.29
CA HIS A 46 32.71 5.04 -0.48
C HIS A 46 32.97 4.84 -1.98
N ALA A 47 31.92 4.54 -2.73
CA ALA A 47 31.99 4.58 -4.19
C ALA A 47 31.92 6.03 -4.68
N ALA A 48 32.64 6.34 -5.75
CA ALA A 48 32.61 7.68 -6.32
C ALA A 48 31.19 8.03 -6.83
N PRO A 49 30.68 9.26 -6.57
CA PRO A 49 29.31 9.66 -6.90
C PRO A 49 28.98 9.67 -8.40
N ASP A 50 29.98 9.68 -9.27
CA ASP A 50 29.82 9.78 -10.73
C ASP A 50 29.83 8.43 -11.46
N ASN A 51 29.64 7.31 -10.78
CA ASN A 51 29.57 6.03 -11.46
C ASN A 51 28.13 5.79 -12.00
N PRO A 52 27.90 5.83 -13.32
CA PRO A 52 26.57 5.69 -13.92
C PRO A 52 25.86 4.37 -13.57
N LEU A 53 26.61 3.30 -13.37
CA LEU A 53 26.05 2.00 -12.98
C LEU A 53 25.46 2.04 -11.57
N LEU A 54 26.12 2.71 -10.63
CA LEU A 54 25.59 2.90 -9.28
C LEU A 54 24.36 3.79 -9.27
N GLN A 55 24.31 4.84 -10.09
CA GLN A 55 23.12 5.69 -10.23
C GLN A 55 21.91 4.91 -10.78
N LYS A 56 22.11 4.05 -11.77
CA LYS A 56 21.05 3.20 -12.31
C LYS A 56 20.52 2.20 -11.29
N ASP A 57 21.38 1.57 -10.51
CA ASP A 57 20.96 0.66 -9.44
C ASP A 57 20.28 1.41 -8.30
N ALA A 58 20.76 2.61 -7.96
CA ALA A 58 20.13 3.51 -6.99
C ALA A 58 18.72 3.90 -7.44
N PHE A 59 18.55 4.32 -8.71
CA PHE A 59 17.23 4.62 -9.28
C PHE A 59 16.28 3.43 -9.14
N ARG A 60 16.73 2.24 -9.57
CA ARG A 60 15.91 1.01 -9.52
C ARG A 60 15.47 0.65 -8.11
N LEU A 61 16.36 0.75 -7.12
CA LEU A 61 15.99 0.52 -5.73
C LEU A 61 14.94 1.53 -5.26
N LEU A 62 15.14 2.82 -5.54
CA LEU A 62 14.21 3.88 -5.13
C LEU A 62 12.84 3.74 -5.81
N GLU A 63 12.80 3.32 -7.06
CA GLU A 63 11.57 3.04 -7.79
C GLU A 63 10.76 1.89 -7.15
N GLN A 64 11.43 0.86 -6.65
CA GLN A 64 10.82 -0.26 -5.95
C GLN A 64 10.37 0.10 -4.51
N ALA A 65 11.14 0.95 -3.85
CA ALA A 65 11.07 1.19 -2.40
C ALA A 65 10.42 2.52 -2.00
N THR A 66 10.06 3.40 -2.95
CA THR A 66 9.48 4.72 -2.69
C THR A 66 8.30 5.01 -3.64
N PHE A 67 7.67 6.17 -3.48
CA PHE A 67 6.68 6.68 -4.43
C PHE A 67 7.28 7.44 -5.62
N GLY A 68 8.55 7.31 -5.84
CA GLY A 68 9.32 7.87 -6.96
C GLY A 68 10.71 8.33 -6.53
N PRO A 69 11.74 8.04 -7.33
CA PRO A 69 13.10 8.51 -7.11
C PRO A 69 13.18 10.04 -7.13
N VAL A 70 14.06 10.60 -6.30
CA VAL A 70 14.48 11.99 -6.35
C VAL A 70 16.00 12.05 -6.52
N LEU A 71 16.50 13.07 -7.21
CA LEU A 71 17.92 13.11 -7.58
C LEU A 71 18.87 13.06 -6.38
N LYS A 72 18.54 13.80 -5.30
CA LYS A 72 19.34 13.79 -4.06
C LYS A 72 19.45 12.40 -3.42
N ASP A 73 18.38 11.58 -3.52
CA ASP A 73 18.37 10.24 -2.95
C ASP A 73 19.16 9.28 -3.85
N ILE A 74 19.09 9.44 -5.18
CA ILE A 74 19.91 8.70 -6.14
C ILE A 74 21.40 8.93 -5.85
N GLU A 75 21.82 10.19 -5.70
CA GLU A 75 23.19 10.58 -5.38
C GLU A 75 23.64 10.06 -4.01
N ALA A 76 22.80 10.25 -2.96
CA ALA A 76 23.10 9.79 -1.61
C ALA A 76 23.24 8.27 -1.54
N LEU A 77 22.38 7.52 -2.23
CA LEU A 77 22.39 6.07 -2.26
C LEU A 77 23.59 5.54 -3.05
N GLY A 78 24.01 6.24 -4.12
CA GLY A 78 25.23 5.94 -4.86
C GLY A 78 26.49 6.00 -3.98
N VAL A 79 26.50 6.83 -2.94
CA VAL A 79 27.60 6.93 -1.97
C VAL A 79 27.48 5.93 -0.82
N SER A 80 26.27 5.78 -0.24
CA SER A 80 26.05 5.00 0.98
C SER A 80 25.77 3.52 0.75
N GLY A 81 25.28 3.16 -0.44
CA GLY A 81 24.86 1.82 -0.82
C GLY A 81 23.45 1.43 -0.34
N PRO A 82 22.86 0.38 -0.96
CA PRO A 82 21.46 0.00 -0.76
C PRO A 82 21.14 -0.40 0.68
N GLU A 83 22.01 -1.19 1.30
CA GLU A 83 21.78 -1.73 2.64
C GLU A 83 21.73 -0.62 3.70
N PHE A 84 22.64 0.35 3.62
CA PHE A 84 22.65 1.50 4.53
C PHE A 84 21.37 2.31 4.39
N TRP A 85 20.95 2.60 3.16
CA TRP A 85 19.73 3.36 2.89
C TRP A 85 18.49 2.65 3.44
N ILE A 86 18.34 1.34 3.18
CA ILE A 86 17.21 0.55 3.69
C ILE A 86 17.18 0.59 5.22
N ASN A 87 18.32 0.34 5.88
CA ASN A 87 18.41 0.36 7.35
C ASN A 87 18.06 1.75 7.91
N LYS A 88 18.51 2.83 7.26
CA LYS A 88 18.17 4.21 7.63
C LYS A 88 16.67 4.47 7.49
N GLN A 89 16.06 4.05 6.40
CA GLN A 89 14.62 4.20 6.15
C GLN A 89 13.78 3.44 7.19
N MET A 90 14.19 2.25 7.59
CA MET A 90 13.51 1.48 8.63
C MET A 90 13.56 2.16 10.01
N GLN A 91 14.59 2.97 10.27
CA GLN A 91 14.75 3.75 11.50
C GLN A 91 14.10 5.13 11.45
N THR A 92 13.70 5.60 10.27
CA THR A 92 13.02 6.89 10.11
C THR A 92 11.66 6.84 10.82
N PRO A 93 11.34 7.83 11.68
CA PRO A 93 10.04 7.91 12.35
C PRO A 93 8.87 7.82 11.37
N ALA A 94 7.79 7.19 11.79
CA ALA A 94 6.60 7.05 10.97
C ALA A 94 5.87 8.38 10.80
N THR A 95 5.39 8.67 9.59
CA THR A 95 4.48 9.77 9.28
C THR A 95 3.07 9.22 9.16
N PHE A 96 2.21 9.49 10.14
CA PHE A 96 0.87 8.92 10.24
C PHE A 96 -0.20 9.73 9.50
N LEU A 97 -1.14 9.03 8.85
CA LEU A 97 -2.25 9.68 8.14
C LEU A 97 -3.21 10.39 9.10
N SER A 98 -3.49 9.78 10.25
CA SER A 98 -4.39 10.38 11.25
C SER A 98 -3.89 11.74 11.75
N ASP A 99 -2.57 11.91 11.93
CA ASP A 99 -1.97 13.19 12.31
C ASP A 99 -2.18 14.23 11.20
N GLY A 100 -1.98 13.84 9.94
CA GLY A 100 -2.20 14.72 8.79
C GLY A 100 -3.66 15.14 8.64
N LEU A 101 -4.60 14.23 8.89
CA LEU A 101 -6.04 14.52 8.86
C LEU A 101 -6.44 15.43 10.03
N ALA A 102 -5.93 15.18 11.24
CA ALA A 102 -6.20 16.01 12.41
C ALA A 102 -5.65 17.45 12.25
N ALA A 103 -4.53 17.61 11.55
CA ALA A 103 -3.91 18.90 11.26
C ALA A 103 -4.59 19.67 10.11
N ALA A 104 -5.46 19.03 9.34
CA ALA A 104 -6.14 19.67 8.22
C ALA A 104 -7.08 20.78 8.71
N SER A 105 -7.01 21.96 8.08
CA SER A 105 -7.83 23.14 8.43
C SER A 105 -9.32 22.94 8.17
N SER A 106 -9.67 22.01 7.30
CA SER A 106 -11.01 21.53 7.01
C SER A 106 -10.93 20.05 6.63
N GLN A 107 -11.96 19.29 6.95
CA GLN A 107 -12.06 17.88 6.61
C GLN A 107 -13.24 17.67 5.65
N PRO A 108 -13.11 18.08 4.38
CA PRO A 108 -14.11 17.75 3.38
C PRO A 108 -14.19 16.24 3.21
N TRP A 109 -15.25 15.78 2.60
CA TRP A 109 -15.38 14.38 2.22
C TRP A 109 -14.14 13.94 1.44
N ASN A 110 -13.53 12.80 1.81
CA ASN A 110 -12.30 12.25 1.23
C ASN A 110 -11.00 13.03 1.51
N GLU A 111 -10.91 13.84 2.58
CA GLU A 111 -9.64 14.52 2.94
C GLU A 111 -8.51 13.51 3.26
N TYR A 112 -8.84 12.31 3.73
CA TYR A 112 -7.84 11.24 3.95
C TYR A 112 -7.06 10.89 2.67
N ILE A 113 -7.69 10.96 1.47
CA ILE A 113 -7.01 10.77 0.18
C ILE A 113 -6.01 11.90 -0.05
N ASN A 114 -6.39 13.15 0.24
CA ASN A 114 -5.49 14.29 0.09
C ASN A 114 -4.29 14.21 1.04
N VAL A 115 -4.50 13.75 2.28
CA VAL A 115 -3.41 13.50 3.25
C VAL A 115 -2.48 12.41 2.72
N TRP A 116 -3.03 11.32 2.21
CA TRP A 116 -2.23 10.25 1.63
C TRP A 116 -1.34 10.75 0.48
N TRP A 117 -1.88 11.55 -0.45
CA TRP A 117 -1.09 12.14 -1.54
C TRP A 117 0.05 13.01 -1.01
N ARG A 118 -0.23 13.87 -0.03
CA ARG A 118 0.82 14.70 0.59
C ARG A 118 1.94 13.82 1.16
N HIS A 119 1.60 12.78 1.91
CA HIS A 119 2.61 11.87 2.50
C HIS A 119 3.36 11.08 1.44
N ALA A 120 2.69 10.57 0.43
CA ALA A 120 3.35 9.87 -0.69
C ALA A 120 4.42 10.74 -1.38
N ILE A 121 4.17 12.06 -1.45
CA ILE A 121 5.11 13.02 -2.08
C ILE A 121 6.21 13.46 -1.11
N THR A 122 5.89 13.77 0.16
CA THR A 122 6.75 14.55 1.05
C THR A 122 7.31 13.80 2.26
N ALA A 123 6.68 12.69 2.68
CA ALA A 123 7.13 11.99 3.87
C ALA A 123 8.58 11.51 3.72
N GLU A 124 9.36 11.62 4.81
CA GLU A 124 10.76 11.19 4.81
C GLU A 124 10.90 9.67 4.95
N ASP A 125 9.92 9.00 5.55
CA ASP A 125 9.85 7.56 5.74
C ASP A 125 9.29 6.81 4.51
N GLN A 126 9.80 7.13 3.32
CA GLN A 126 9.28 6.67 2.03
C GLN A 126 9.14 5.16 1.93
N LEU A 127 10.12 4.40 2.43
CA LEU A 127 10.04 2.93 2.40
C LEU A 127 8.87 2.43 3.24
N ARG A 128 8.62 3.02 4.42
CA ARG A 128 7.48 2.69 5.26
C ARG A 128 6.15 2.98 4.57
N GLN A 129 6.03 4.16 3.98
CA GLN A 129 4.84 4.58 3.23
C GLN A 129 4.56 3.61 2.05
N ARG A 130 5.61 3.22 1.32
CA ARG A 130 5.50 2.30 0.18
C ARG A 130 5.12 0.87 0.61
N VAL A 131 5.68 0.40 1.74
CA VAL A 131 5.32 -0.92 2.31
C VAL A 131 3.89 -0.90 2.84
N ALA A 132 3.47 0.14 3.56
CA ALA A 132 2.09 0.29 4.02
C ALA A 132 1.10 0.29 2.85
N PHE A 133 1.43 0.96 1.74
CA PHE A 133 0.62 0.92 0.51
C PHE A 133 0.55 -0.50 -0.08
N ALA A 134 1.65 -1.26 -0.10
CA ALA A 134 1.64 -2.65 -0.52
C ALA A 134 0.78 -3.53 0.41
N LEU A 135 0.86 -3.33 1.72
CA LEU A 135 0.04 -4.03 2.71
C LEU A 135 -1.45 -3.68 2.59
N SER A 136 -1.81 -2.42 2.29
CA SER A 136 -3.21 -2.00 2.08
C SER A 136 -3.87 -2.66 0.87
N GLN A 137 -3.06 -3.15 -0.07
CA GLN A 137 -3.53 -3.91 -1.22
C GLN A 137 -3.62 -5.43 -0.97
N ILE A 138 -3.20 -5.89 0.21
CA ILE A 138 -3.33 -7.28 0.67
C ILE A 138 -4.41 -7.36 1.74
N LEU A 139 -4.33 -6.49 2.75
CA LEU A 139 -5.25 -6.36 3.88
C LEU A 139 -6.27 -5.27 3.56
N VAL A 140 -7.17 -5.58 2.63
CA VAL A 140 -8.03 -4.60 1.98
C VAL A 140 -9.19 -4.18 2.87
N VAL A 141 -9.42 -2.88 2.97
CA VAL A 141 -10.70 -2.25 3.35
C VAL A 141 -11.06 -1.20 2.30
N SER A 142 -12.32 -0.83 2.21
CA SER A 142 -12.77 0.16 1.25
C SER A 142 -13.74 1.16 1.87
N ALA A 143 -13.55 2.44 1.54
CA ALA A 143 -14.47 3.51 1.87
C ALA A 143 -15.78 3.43 1.06
N ASP A 144 -15.75 2.78 -0.12
CA ASP A 144 -16.92 2.65 -1.00
C ASP A 144 -18.05 1.80 -0.39
N ASP A 145 -17.75 0.98 0.62
CA ASP A 145 -18.70 0.11 1.30
C ASP A 145 -19.32 0.73 2.57
N GLY A 146 -19.64 2.01 2.52
CA GLY A 146 -20.31 2.73 3.61
C GLY A 146 -19.38 3.30 4.69
N LEU A 147 -18.07 3.16 4.55
CA LEU A 147 -17.07 3.69 5.49
C LEU A 147 -16.54 5.09 5.13
N GLY A 148 -17.01 5.69 4.03
CA GLY A 148 -16.50 6.98 3.53
C GLY A 148 -16.65 8.15 4.51
N ASP A 149 -17.66 8.12 5.39
CA ASP A 149 -17.86 9.14 6.41
C ASP A 149 -16.92 8.96 7.62
N GLU A 150 -16.28 7.78 7.77
CA GLU A 150 -15.44 7.40 8.91
C GLU A 150 -13.95 7.67 8.64
N GLN A 151 -13.63 8.88 8.17
CA GLN A 151 -12.26 9.24 7.71
C GLN A 151 -11.18 9.02 8.77
N MET A 152 -11.46 9.37 10.05
CA MET A 152 -10.51 9.11 11.15
C MET A 152 -10.30 7.63 11.39
N GLY A 153 -11.35 6.83 11.26
CA GLY A 153 -11.25 5.37 11.32
C GLY A 153 -10.40 4.81 10.19
N LEU A 154 -10.65 5.24 8.94
CA LEU A 154 -9.89 4.83 7.76
C LEU A 154 -8.41 5.20 7.87
N THR A 155 -8.09 6.42 8.31
CA THR A 155 -6.68 6.83 8.54
C THR A 155 -6.05 6.03 9.67
N ASN A 156 -6.76 5.77 10.76
CA ASN A 156 -6.26 4.93 11.85
C ASN A 156 -5.99 3.48 11.37
N TYR A 157 -6.86 2.92 10.53
CA TYR A 157 -6.61 1.62 9.90
C TYR A 157 -5.31 1.63 9.07
N TYR A 158 -5.10 2.65 8.24
CA TYR A 158 -3.87 2.77 7.47
C TYR A 158 -2.64 2.95 8.37
N ASP A 159 -2.79 3.65 9.49
CA ASP A 159 -1.74 3.82 10.49
C ASP A 159 -1.35 2.50 11.19
N ILE A 160 -2.27 1.53 11.31
CA ILE A 160 -1.91 0.16 11.71
C ILE A 160 -0.92 -0.43 10.71
N LEU A 161 -1.16 -0.28 9.41
CA LEU A 161 -0.25 -0.77 8.37
C LEU A 161 1.10 -0.06 8.42
N LEU A 162 1.13 1.26 8.66
CA LEU A 162 2.35 2.05 8.83
C LEU A 162 3.15 1.60 10.04
N ARG A 163 2.51 1.41 11.20
CA ARG A 163 3.18 0.93 12.43
C ARG A 163 3.83 -0.42 12.21
N HIS A 164 3.14 -1.33 11.56
CA HIS A 164 3.59 -2.70 11.35
C HIS A 164 4.38 -2.94 10.07
N SER A 165 4.65 -1.91 9.25
CA SER A 165 5.42 -2.06 8.00
C SER A 165 6.77 -2.76 8.18
N PHE A 166 7.39 -2.61 9.36
CA PHE A 166 8.65 -3.27 9.74
C PHE A 166 8.53 -4.09 11.04
N GLY A 167 7.29 -4.33 11.49
CA GLY A 167 6.98 -5.13 12.67
C GLY A 167 6.89 -6.63 12.39
N ASN A 168 6.09 -7.33 13.20
CA ASN A 168 5.80 -8.75 13.02
C ASN A 168 4.43 -8.95 12.37
N PHE A 169 4.36 -9.83 11.39
CA PHE A 169 3.11 -10.12 10.66
C PHE A 169 2.00 -10.67 11.58
N ARG A 170 2.36 -11.38 12.67
CA ARG A 170 1.37 -11.87 13.65
C ARG A 170 0.69 -10.72 14.39
N ASP A 171 1.46 -9.70 14.76
CA ASP A 171 0.94 -8.52 15.46
C ASP A 171 0.13 -7.64 14.50
N LEU A 172 0.59 -7.49 13.26
CA LEU A 172 -0.18 -6.83 12.19
C LEU A 172 -1.54 -7.50 12.01
N LEU A 173 -1.57 -8.84 11.91
CA LEU A 173 -2.81 -9.59 11.72
C LEU A 173 -3.76 -9.42 12.93
N HIS A 174 -3.23 -9.35 14.15
CA HIS A 174 -3.99 -9.07 15.36
C HIS A 174 -4.66 -7.69 15.31
N ASP A 175 -3.89 -6.63 15.05
CA ASP A 175 -4.40 -5.27 15.07
C ASP A 175 -5.36 -5.01 13.90
N VAL A 176 -5.12 -5.60 12.74
CA VAL A 176 -6.06 -5.58 11.60
C VAL A 176 -7.37 -6.29 11.97
N THR A 177 -7.31 -7.46 12.62
CA THR A 177 -8.51 -8.21 13.05
C THR A 177 -9.36 -7.39 14.01
N LEU A 178 -8.72 -6.71 14.97
CA LEU A 178 -9.43 -5.93 15.98
C LEU A 178 -9.75 -4.49 15.55
N SER A 179 -9.33 -4.05 14.37
CA SER A 179 -9.73 -2.76 13.83
C SER A 179 -11.26 -2.72 13.58
N PRO A 180 -11.99 -1.74 14.12
CA PRO A 180 -13.43 -1.63 13.88
C PRO A 180 -13.76 -1.33 12.40
N ILE A 181 -12.84 -0.72 11.65
CA ILE A 181 -12.97 -0.52 10.20
C ILE A 181 -12.98 -1.87 9.47
N MET A 182 -12.03 -2.77 9.77
CA MET A 182 -12.03 -4.13 9.24
C MET A 182 -13.25 -4.91 9.74
N GLY A 183 -13.62 -4.72 11.02
CA GLY A 183 -14.79 -5.34 11.62
C GLY A 183 -16.10 -4.96 10.94
N GLU A 184 -16.26 -3.71 10.50
CA GLU A 184 -17.41 -3.26 9.70
C GLU A 184 -17.34 -3.81 8.28
N TYR A 185 -16.19 -3.66 7.63
CA TYR A 185 -15.99 -4.02 6.22
C TYR A 185 -16.25 -5.50 5.93
N LEU A 186 -15.81 -6.40 6.81
CA LEU A 186 -15.97 -7.86 6.63
C LEU A 186 -16.89 -8.50 7.67
N SER A 187 -17.82 -7.73 8.25
CA SER A 187 -18.90 -8.24 9.13
C SER A 187 -18.41 -8.98 10.39
N LEU A 188 -17.17 -8.74 10.83
CA LEU A 188 -16.67 -9.30 12.10
C LEU A 188 -17.29 -8.57 13.29
N LYS A 189 -17.44 -7.24 13.21
CA LYS A 189 -18.09 -6.44 14.21
C LYS A 189 -19.58 -6.80 14.34
N GLY A 190 -20.03 -7.11 15.55
CA GLY A 190 -21.42 -7.49 15.80
C GLY A 190 -21.74 -8.93 15.39
N ASN A 191 -20.76 -9.69 14.90
CA ASN A 191 -20.92 -11.12 14.66
C ASN A 191 -21.15 -11.85 15.99
N GLN A 192 -22.17 -12.72 16.06
CA GLN A 192 -22.55 -13.40 17.29
C GLN A 192 -22.70 -14.90 17.10
N LYS A 193 -22.58 -15.63 18.21
CA LYS A 193 -22.84 -17.07 18.25
C LYS A 193 -24.20 -17.42 17.71
N SER A 194 -24.40 -18.68 17.28
CA SER A 194 -25.67 -19.19 16.80
C SER A 194 -26.81 -18.99 17.81
N ASP A 195 -27.93 -18.46 17.32
CA ASP A 195 -29.21 -18.35 18.04
C ASP A 195 -30.33 -18.89 17.10
N PRO A 196 -30.66 -20.19 17.21
CA PRO A 196 -31.66 -20.81 16.34
C PRO A 196 -33.07 -20.20 16.47
N GLU A 197 -33.41 -19.62 17.66
CA GLU A 197 -34.73 -19.01 17.87
C GLU A 197 -34.88 -17.71 17.05
N LYS A 198 -33.76 -17.02 16.81
CA LYS A 198 -33.72 -15.80 16.01
C LYS A 198 -33.19 -16.01 14.59
N ASN A 199 -32.94 -17.27 14.20
CA ASN A 199 -32.33 -17.62 12.92
C ASN A 199 -30.99 -16.91 12.67
N ILE A 200 -30.14 -16.82 13.73
CA ILE A 200 -28.82 -16.23 13.65
C ILE A 200 -27.78 -17.33 13.55
N GLN A 201 -26.83 -17.15 12.64
CA GLN A 201 -25.62 -17.97 12.49
C GLN A 201 -24.39 -17.06 12.49
N PRO A 202 -23.22 -17.54 12.95
CA PRO A 202 -21.97 -16.81 12.81
C PRO A 202 -21.70 -16.41 11.37
N ASP A 203 -21.34 -15.15 11.13
CA ASP A 203 -20.96 -14.66 9.82
C ASP A 203 -19.56 -15.18 9.42
N GLU A 204 -19.44 -15.72 8.22
CA GLU A 204 -18.20 -16.34 7.73
C GLU A 204 -17.29 -15.37 6.94
N ASN A 205 -17.75 -14.15 6.65
CA ASN A 205 -17.07 -13.28 5.70
C ASN A 205 -15.63 -13.02 6.13
N TYR A 206 -15.40 -12.47 7.34
CA TYR A 206 -14.05 -12.26 7.84
C TYR A 206 -13.23 -13.56 7.93
N ALA A 207 -13.84 -14.65 8.42
CA ALA A 207 -13.16 -15.93 8.53
C ALA A 207 -12.66 -16.44 7.18
N ARG A 208 -13.46 -16.29 6.14
CA ARG A 208 -13.10 -16.64 4.77
C ARG A 208 -11.94 -15.80 4.25
N GLU A 209 -12.03 -14.48 4.39
CA GLU A 209 -11.05 -13.58 3.79
C GLU A 209 -9.71 -13.55 4.54
N VAL A 210 -9.72 -13.71 5.87
CA VAL A 210 -8.45 -13.82 6.62
C VAL A 210 -7.66 -15.06 6.22
N LEU A 211 -8.33 -16.16 5.88
CA LEU A 211 -7.68 -17.38 5.38
C LEU A 211 -7.31 -17.26 3.90
N GLN A 212 -8.24 -16.79 3.07
CA GLN A 212 -8.11 -16.82 1.62
C GLN A 212 -7.23 -15.72 1.05
N LEU A 213 -7.46 -14.45 1.47
CA LEU A 213 -6.83 -13.28 0.87
C LEU A 213 -5.69 -12.71 1.71
N PHE A 214 -5.77 -12.83 3.03
CA PHE A 214 -4.87 -12.12 3.93
C PHE A 214 -3.69 -12.96 4.44
N SER A 215 -3.74 -14.31 4.34
CA SER A 215 -2.71 -15.12 5.00
C SER A 215 -2.30 -16.42 4.30
N ILE A 216 -3.22 -17.28 3.87
CA ILE A 216 -2.91 -18.67 3.51
C ILE A 216 -3.14 -18.95 2.03
N GLY A 217 -4.21 -18.38 1.45
CA GLY A 217 -4.69 -18.75 0.12
C GLY A 217 -5.53 -20.02 0.16
N GLN A 218 -6.07 -20.42 -1.00
CA GLN A 218 -7.05 -21.53 -1.10
C GLN A 218 -6.40 -22.90 -1.19
N VAL A 219 -5.13 -23.00 -1.59
CA VAL A 219 -4.43 -24.25 -1.85
C VAL A 219 -3.15 -24.37 -1.05
N ILE A 220 -2.72 -25.60 -0.76
CA ILE A 220 -1.42 -25.83 -0.10
C ILE A 220 -0.30 -25.41 -1.04
N LEU A 221 0.66 -24.67 -0.50
CA LEU A 221 1.80 -24.12 -1.21
C LEU A 221 3.12 -24.79 -0.78
N ASN A 222 4.01 -24.96 -1.75
CA ASN A 222 5.43 -25.15 -1.51
C ASN A 222 6.09 -23.82 -1.08
N ASP A 223 7.32 -23.86 -0.59
CA ASP A 223 8.07 -22.64 -0.17
C ASP A 223 8.30 -21.65 -1.32
N ASP A 224 8.21 -22.07 -2.57
CA ASP A 224 8.29 -21.24 -3.78
C ASP A 224 6.93 -20.68 -4.26
N ALA A 225 5.89 -20.82 -3.41
CA ALA A 225 4.50 -20.48 -3.68
C ALA A 225 3.91 -21.19 -4.92
N SER A 226 4.49 -22.31 -5.37
CA SER A 226 3.81 -23.22 -6.30
C SER A 226 2.81 -24.10 -5.54
N PRO A 227 1.66 -24.45 -6.15
CA PRO A 227 0.69 -25.33 -5.49
C PRO A 227 1.23 -26.75 -5.31
N VAL A 228 0.90 -27.38 -4.19
CA VAL A 228 1.09 -28.82 -4.00
C VAL A 228 -0.05 -29.53 -4.74
N LEU A 229 0.31 -30.50 -5.58
CA LEU A 229 -0.64 -31.24 -6.41
C LEU A 229 -0.88 -32.63 -5.85
N ASP A 230 -2.08 -33.15 -6.05
CA ASP A 230 -2.40 -34.55 -5.81
C ASP A 230 -1.89 -35.47 -6.95
N GLN A 231 -2.26 -36.76 -6.93
CA GLN A 231 -1.83 -37.74 -7.91
C GLN A 231 -2.39 -37.47 -9.32
N ASP A 232 -3.50 -36.73 -9.41
CA ASP A 232 -4.18 -36.38 -10.67
C ASP A 232 -3.72 -34.98 -11.19
N GLY A 233 -2.80 -34.31 -10.49
CA GLY A 233 -2.27 -33.01 -10.84
C GLY A 233 -3.19 -31.84 -10.43
N VAL A 234 -4.14 -32.08 -9.51
CA VAL A 234 -5.05 -31.05 -8.99
C VAL A 234 -4.46 -30.43 -7.72
N PRO A 235 -4.49 -29.09 -7.56
CA PRO A 235 -4.04 -28.44 -6.34
C PRO A 235 -4.81 -28.90 -5.10
N LEU A 236 -4.07 -29.27 -4.06
CA LEU A 236 -4.66 -29.66 -2.77
C LEU A 236 -5.24 -28.44 -2.05
N PRO A 237 -6.50 -28.48 -1.57
CA PRO A 237 -7.08 -27.39 -0.80
C PRO A 237 -6.36 -27.21 0.55
N ALA A 238 -6.15 -25.97 0.96
CA ALA A 238 -5.50 -25.66 2.26
C ALA A 238 -6.46 -25.87 3.44
N TYR A 239 -7.75 -25.73 3.22
CA TYR A 239 -8.82 -25.91 4.22
C TYR A 239 -10.16 -26.20 3.52
N ASN A 240 -11.16 -26.55 4.30
CA ASN A 240 -12.51 -26.85 3.83
C ASN A 240 -13.54 -25.91 4.46
N GLN A 241 -14.81 -26.05 4.08
CA GLN A 241 -15.93 -25.23 4.57
C GLN A 241 -16.08 -25.33 6.10
N THR A 242 -15.94 -26.52 6.70
CA THR A 242 -16.03 -26.70 8.16
C THR A 242 -14.94 -25.95 8.90
N THR A 243 -13.75 -25.82 8.32
CA THR A 243 -12.68 -24.97 8.90
C THR A 243 -13.12 -23.50 8.94
N ILE A 244 -13.71 -22.98 7.85
CA ILE A 244 -14.21 -21.60 7.79
C ILE A 244 -15.29 -21.38 8.86
N GLU A 245 -16.27 -22.30 8.98
CA GLU A 245 -17.33 -22.25 9.99
C GLU A 245 -16.76 -22.20 11.43
N ASN A 246 -15.73 -22.99 11.71
CA ASN A 246 -15.08 -22.98 13.02
C ASN A 246 -14.34 -21.67 13.29
N PHE A 247 -13.63 -21.09 12.31
CA PHE A 247 -13.04 -19.76 12.43
C PHE A 247 -14.11 -18.68 12.60
N ALA A 248 -15.24 -18.74 11.89
CA ALA A 248 -16.36 -17.81 12.07
C ALA A 248 -16.89 -17.82 13.50
N ARG A 249 -16.97 -18.99 14.14
CA ARG A 249 -17.35 -19.15 15.55
C ARG A 249 -16.30 -18.54 16.50
N VAL A 250 -14.99 -18.63 16.19
CA VAL A 250 -13.94 -17.96 16.96
C VAL A 250 -14.13 -16.44 16.92
N PHE A 251 -14.48 -15.90 15.79
CA PHE A 251 -14.61 -14.46 15.57
C PHE A 251 -15.95 -13.87 16.04
N THR A 252 -16.76 -14.61 16.80
CA THR A 252 -18.00 -14.10 17.40
C THR A 252 -17.74 -13.28 18.65
N GLY A 253 -18.66 -12.33 18.95
CA GLY A 253 -18.67 -11.57 20.19
C GLY A 253 -17.80 -10.32 20.19
N TRP A 254 -17.33 -9.81 19.05
CA TRP A 254 -16.52 -8.59 18.96
C TRP A 254 -17.37 -7.38 18.56
N HIS A 255 -17.15 -6.23 19.23
CA HIS A 255 -17.85 -4.99 18.92
C HIS A 255 -17.00 -3.76 19.24
N PHE A 256 -17.50 -2.57 18.89
CA PHE A 256 -16.86 -1.30 19.22
C PHE A 256 -16.43 -1.23 20.69
N ALA A 257 -15.29 -0.62 20.94
CA ALA A 257 -14.92 -0.22 22.30
C ALA A 257 -15.98 0.73 22.88
N ASN A 258 -16.28 0.53 24.16
CA ASN A 258 -17.26 1.36 24.89
C ASN A 258 -18.68 1.40 24.28
N ALA A 259 -19.07 0.41 23.47
CA ALA A 259 -20.45 0.26 23.04
C ALA A 259 -21.35 -0.04 24.24
N GLU A 260 -22.53 0.59 24.33
CA GLU A 260 -23.49 0.39 25.42
C GLU A 260 -24.32 -0.89 25.21
N HIS A 261 -24.52 -1.23 23.93
CA HIS A 261 -25.32 -2.36 23.49
C HIS A 261 -24.60 -3.10 22.37
N PHE A 262 -24.72 -4.43 22.34
CA PHE A 262 -24.17 -5.25 21.24
C PHE A 262 -24.96 -5.08 19.94
N VAL A 263 -26.25 -4.78 20.03
CA VAL A 263 -27.12 -4.55 18.88
C VAL A 263 -27.49 -3.08 18.84
N TRP A 264 -27.17 -2.39 17.74
CA TRP A 264 -27.47 -0.97 17.52
C TRP A 264 -26.89 -0.04 18.59
N PRO A 265 -25.56 -0.03 18.82
CA PRO A 265 -24.95 0.91 19.77
C PRO A 265 -25.12 2.35 19.28
N GLU A 266 -25.32 3.28 20.22
CA GLU A 266 -25.32 4.71 19.92
C GLU A 266 -23.89 5.25 19.75
N ASN A 267 -22.96 4.74 20.58
CA ASN A 267 -21.54 5.09 20.51
C ASN A 267 -20.82 4.18 19.51
N LYS A 268 -20.26 4.79 18.45
CA LYS A 268 -19.53 4.13 17.38
C LYS A 268 -18.08 4.59 17.37
N ASP A 269 -17.22 3.87 18.08
CA ASP A 269 -15.79 4.13 18.10
C ASP A 269 -15.08 3.37 16.97
N TYR A 270 -14.79 4.07 15.87
CA TYR A 270 -14.07 3.51 14.73
C TYR A 270 -12.53 3.57 14.86
N ILE A 271 -11.99 4.01 16.00
CA ILE A 271 -10.55 4.21 16.23
C ILE A 271 -9.99 3.15 17.18
N SER A 272 -10.61 2.98 18.36
CA SER A 272 -10.12 2.04 19.37
C SER A 272 -10.38 0.59 18.95
N ALA A 273 -9.44 -0.30 19.30
CA ALA A 273 -9.58 -1.73 19.03
C ALA A 273 -10.90 -2.29 19.58
N MET A 274 -11.57 -3.13 18.79
CA MET A 274 -12.80 -3.81 19.22
C MET A 274 -12.60 -4.59 20.52
N GLN A 275 -13.66 -4.67 21.33
CA GLN A 275 -13.66 -5.36 22.62
C GLN A 275 -14.59 -6.57 22.60
N PRO A 276 -14.29 -7.63 23.41
CA PRO A 276 -15.08 -8.84 23.45
C PRO A 276 -16.34 -8.68 24.32
N TRP A 277 -17.45 -9.23 23.82
CA TRP A 277 -18.71 -9.40 24.52
C TRP A 277 -18.97 -10.89 24.75
N GLU A 278 -18.48 -11.44 25.84
CA GLU A 278 -18.45 -12.86 26.16
C GLU A 278 -19.82 -13.58 26.06
N GLN A 279 -20.90 -12.86 26.28
CA GLN A 279 -22.26 -13.39 26.17
C GLN A 279 -22.68 -13.68 24.72
N TYR A 280 -22.05 -13.05 23.73
CA TYR A 280 -22.30 -13.26 22.31
C TYR A 280 -21.22 -14.13 21.63
N HIS A 281 -20.17 -14.49 22.39
CA HIS A 281 -19.11 -15.37 21.91
C HIS A 281 -19.54 -16.85 21.96
N ASP A 282 -19.18 -17.62 20.94
CA ASP A 282 -19.38 -19.06 20.87
C ASP A 282 -18.30 -19.80 21.66
N LYS A 283 -18.69 -20.39 22.79
CA LYS A 283 -17.79 -21.14 23.71
C LYS A 283 -17.78 -22.65 23.46
N GLY A 284 -18.35 -23.15 22.37
CA GLY A 284 -18.28 -24.55 22.00
C GLY A 284 -16.89 -24.96 21.51
N PRO A 285 -16.56 -26.25 21.49
CA PRO A 285 -15.28 -26.73 20.97
C PRO A 285 -15.21 -26.45 19.45
N LYS A 286 -13.99 -26.25 18.93
CA LYS A 286 -13.72 -25.94 17.52
C LYS A 286 -12.48 -26.68 17.07
N THR A 287 -12.45 -27.06 15.79
CA THR A 287 -11.27 -27.65 15.14
C THR A 287 -10.77 -26.68 14.08
N LEU A 288 -9.56 -26.17 14.22
CA LEU A 288 -8.93 -25.20 13.32
C LEU A 288 -8.03 -25.89 12.27
N LEU A 289 -7.17 -25.10 11.59
CA LEU A 289 -6.22 -25.63 10.61
C LEU A 289 -5.34 -26.71 11.21
N ASN A 290 -4.97 -27.69 10.37
CA ASN A 290 -4.11 -28.83 10.79
C ASN A 290 -4.66 -29.63 11.99
N ASN A 291 -6.00 -29.67 12.15
CA ASN A 291 -6.70 -30.35 13.22
C ASN A 291 -6.32 -29.86 14.64
N VAL A 292 -6.00 -28.57 14.79
CA VAL A 292 -5.77 -27.97 16.10
C VAL A 292 -7.11 -27.83 16.82
N GLU A 293 -7.24 -28.50 17.97
CA GLU A 293 -8.44 -28.48 18.79
C GLU A 293 -8.44 -27.29 19.76
N VAL A 294 -9.56 -26.55 19.78
CA VAL A 294 -9.84 -25.47 20.74
C VAL A 294 -10.86 -25.99 21.74
N ALA A 295 -10.48 -26.03 23.01
CA ALA A 295 -11.33 -26.56 24.07
C ALA A 295 -12.57 -25.68 24.30
N ALA A 296 -13.69 -26.30 24.69
CA ALA A 296 -14.89 -25.55 25.06
C ALA A 296 -14.67 -24.69 26.31
N GLY A 297 -15.36 -23.54 26.36
CA GLY A 297 -15.43 -22.68 27.56
C GLY A 297 -14.39 -21.56 27.61
N LEU A 298 -13.53 -21.43 26.60
CA LEU A 298 -12.59 -20.31 26.50
C LEU A 298 -13.32 -18.98 26.23
N GLY A 299 -12.66 -17.88 26.57
CA GLY A 299 -13.14 -16.52 26.24
C GLY A 299 -12.72 -16.10 24.83
N ALA A 300 -13.38 -15.06 24.31
CA ALA A 300 -13.17 -14.56 22.96
C ALA A 300 -11.71 -14.16 22.70
N GLN A 301 -11.05 -13.53 23.66
CA GLN A 301 -9.65 -13.11 23.52
C GLN A 301 -8.69 -14.29 23.45
N ASP A 302 -8.88 -15.31 24.27
CA ASP A 302 -8.01 -16.51 24.27
C ASP A 302 -8.17 -17.29 22.97
N GLU A 303 -9.43 -17.47 22.51
CA GLU A 303 -9.70 -18.14 21.24
C GLU A 303 -9.16 -17.35 20.03
N LEU A 304 -9.27 -16.02 20.04
CA LEU A 304 -8.67 -15.17 19.02
C LEU A 304 -7.16 -15.39 18.93
N ASN A 305 -6.45 -15.38 20.06
CA ASN A 305 -5.01 -15.60 20.08
C ASN A 305 -4.64 -16.98 19.54
N ILE A 306 -5.34 -18.03 19.95
CA ILE A 306 -5.13 -19.39 19.43
C ILE A 306 -5.36 -19.44 17.92
N ALA A 307 -6.43 -18.82 17.42
CA ALA A 307 -6.75 -18.83 16.00
C ALA A 307 -5.74 -18.05 15.16
N LEU A 308 -5.31 -16.87 15.61
CA LEU A 308 -4.30 -16.08 14.91
C LEU A 308 -2.91 -16.75 14.95
N ASP A 309 -2.56 -17.42 16.04
CA ASP A 309 -1.33 -18.24 16.12
C ASP A 309 -1.42 -19.44 15.18
N ASN A 310 -2.58 -20.08 15.08
CA ASN A 310 -2.83 -21.20 14.16
C ASN A 310 -2.68 -20.77 12.69
N ILE A 311 -3.25 -19.62 12.32
CA ILE A 311 -3.07 -19.02 10.98
C ILE A 311 -1.60 -18.68 10.76
N PHE A 312 -0.98 -17.89 11.66
CA PHE A 312 0.39 -17.42 11.51
C PHE A 312 1.41 -18.55 11.36
N ASN A 313 1.23 -19.64 12.07
CA ASN A 313 2.13 -20.81 12.01
C ASN A 313 1.84 -21.74 10.81
N HIS A 314 0.81 -21.48 10.00
CA HIS A 314 0.55 -22.28 8.81
C HIS A 314 1.70 -22.14 7.79
N PRO A 315 2.18 -23.24 7.17
CA PRO A 315 3.32 -23.22 6.24
C PRO A 315 3.13 -22.25 5.07
N ASN A 316 1.91 -22.07 4.59
CA ASN A 316 1.61 -21.21 3.43
C ASN A 316 1.88 -19.72 3.68
N VAL A 317 1.84 -19.23 4.93
CA VAL A 317 1.90 -17.76 5.19
C VAL A 317 3.18 -17.15 4.66
N GLY A 318 4.33 -17.81 4.89
CA GLY A 318 5.63 -17.35 4.38
C GLY A 318 5.62 -17.15 2.85
N PRO A 319 5.43 -18.22 2.05
CA PRO A 319 5.42 -18.10 0.58
C PRO A 319 4.29 -17.22 0.05
N PHE A 320 3.09 -17.24 0.65
CA PHE A 320 1.95 -16.45 0.21
C PHE A 320 2.19 -14.95 0.34
N ILE A 321 2.60 -14.49 1.52
CA ILE A 321 2.87 -13.08 1.79
C ILE A 321 4.11 -12.60 1.04
N SER A 322 5.19 -13.40 1.02
CA SER A 322 6.42 -13.06 0.30
C SER A 322 6.16 -12.82 -1.18
N LYS A 323 5.45 -13.73 -1.85
CA LYS A 323 5.10 -13.57 -3.27
C LYS A 323 4.29 -12.30 -3.53
N GLN A 324 3.27 -12.03 -2.70
CA GLN A 324 2.44 -10.84 -2.87
C GLN A 324 3.23 -9.54 -2.66
N LEU A 325 4.11 -9.48 -1.66
CA LEU A 325 4.96 -8.31 -1.43
C LEU A 325 5.96 -8.10 -2.58
N ILE A 326 6.58 -9.18 -3.10
CA ILE A 326 7.46 -9.09 -4.27
C ILE A 326 6.70 -8.53 -5.48
N GLN A 327 5.48 -9.02 -5.74
CA GLN A 327 4.67 -8.57 -6.87
C GLN A 327 4.28 -7.10 -6.76
N ARG A 328 4.06 -6.57 -5.55
CA ARG A 328 3.70 -5.17 -5.37
C ARG A 328 4.91 -4.24 -5.39
N LEU A 329 6.07 -4.70 -4.95
CA LEU A 329 7.26 -3.86 -4.83
C LEU A 329 8.20 -3.97 -6.04
N VAL A 330 8.38 -5.17 -6.62
CA VAL A 330 9.50 -5.44 -7.53
C VAL A 330 9.07 -5.91 -8.92
N THR A 331 8.44 -7.08 -9.05
CA THR A 331 8.14 -7.71 -10.35
C THR A 331 6.86 -8.54 -10.30
N SER A 332 6.09 -8.52 -11.39
CA SER A 332 4.85 -9.32 -11.50
C SER A 332 5.11 -10.83 -11.49
N ASN A 333 6.24 -11.27 -12.02
CA ASN A 333 6.57 -12.69 -12.21
C ASN A 333 7.89 -13.07 -11.54
N PRO A 334 7.93 -13.09 -10.19
CA PRO A 334 9.13 -13.51 -9.48
C PRO A 334 9.45 -14.97 -9.78
N THR A 335 10.75 -15.31 -9.88
CA THR A 335 11.18 -16.70 -9.99
C THR A 335 10.81 -17.47 -8.74
N LYS A 336 10.67 -18.79 -8.88
CA LYS A 336 10.44 -19.69 -7.75
C LYS A 336 11.54 -19.61 -6.69
N GLU A 337 12.78 -19.37 -7.12
CA GLU A 337 13.92 -19.18 -6.25
C GLU A 337 13.76 -17.91 -5.42
N TYR A 338 13.44 -16.80 -6.04
CA TYR A 338 13.22 -15.54 -5.34
C TYR A 338 12.14 -15.66 -4.26
N VAL A 339 10.99 -16.24 -4.60
CA VAL A 339 9.89 -16.42 -3.63
C VAL A 339 10.34 -17.31 -2.48
N ARG A 340 10.99 -18.46 -2.77
CA ARG A 340 11.48 -19.38 -1.75
C ARG A 340 12.46 -18.71 -0.80
N ASP A 341 13.45 -17.97 -1.32
CA ASP A 341 14.49 -17.36 -0.51
C ASP A 341 13.91 -16.31 0.44
N VAL A 342 12.97 -15.49 -0.04
CA VAL A 342 12.25 -14.52 0.81
C VAL A 342 11.32 -15.22 1.81
N ALA A 343 10.62 -16.29 1.41
CA ALA A 343 9.75 -17.06 2.29
C ALA A 343 10.54 -17.73 3.42
N GLN A 344 11.77 -18.18 3.16
CA GLN A 344 12.65 -18.72 4.19
C GLN A 344 13.03 -17.67 5.23
N VAL A 345 13.32 -16.42 4.80
CA VAL A 345 13.58 -15.30 5.72
C VAL A 345 12.33 -14.94 6.53
N PHE A 346 11.14 -14.93 5.91
CA PHE A 346 9.88 -14.75 6.64
C PHE A 346 9.66 -15.88 7.67
N ASN A 347 9.90 -17.13 7.29
CA ASN A 347 9.70 -18.29 8.16
C ASN A 347 10.68 -18.32 9.32
N LYS A 348 11.90 -17.85 9.12
CA LYS A 348 12.94 -17.77 10.15
C LYS A 348 14.05 -16.82 9.69
N ASN A 349 14.10 -15.62 10.24
CA ASN A 349 15.18 -14.68 9.98
C ASN A 349 16.49 -15.07 10.71
N HIS A 350 17.55 -14.29 10.54
CA HIS A 350 18.84 -14.55 11.19
C HIS A 350 18.79 -14.54 12.73
N ALA A 351 17.81 -13.84 13.33
CA ALA A 351 17.58 -13.84 14.77
C ALA A 351 16.74 -15.05 15.25
N GLY A 352 16.27 -15.89 14.32
CA GLY A 352 15.42 -17.04 14.61
C GLY A 352 13.93 -16.70 14.71
N GLU A 353 13.51 -15.48 14.36
CA GLU A 353 12.14 -15.00 14.42
C GLU A 353 11.38 -15.34 13.14
N ARG A 354 10.10 -15.70 13.29
CA ARG A 354 9.13 -15.84 12.20
C ARG A 354 8.32 -14.55 12.04
N GLY A 355 8.02 -14.17 10.79
CA GLY A 355 7.10 -13.08 10.46
C GLY A 355 7.67 -11.67 10.56
N SER A 356 8.99 -11.50 10.72
CA SER A 356 9.64 -10.18 10.71
C SER A 356 9.51 -9.52 9.33
N LEU A 357 8.65 -8.51 9.22
CA LEU A 357 8.46 -7.76 7.97
C LEU A 357 9.69 -6.93 7.62
N ALA A 358 10.42 -6.38 8.60
CA ALA A 358 11.69 -5.72 8.34
C ALA A 358 12.69 -6.63 7.60
N SER A 359 12.90 -7.85 8.11
CA SER A 359 13.78 -8.82 7.48
C SER A 359 13.28 -9.24 6.10
N THR A 360 11.98 -9.44 5.96
CA THR A 360 11.34 -9.84 4.70
C THR A 360 11.47 -8.76 3.63
N ILE A 361 11.16 -7.50 3.94
CA ILE A 361 11.29 -6.37 3.01
C ILE A 361 12.75 -6.16 2.61
N LYS A 362 13.69 -6.26 3.56
CA LYS A 362 15.13 -6.20 3.25
C LYS A 362 15.54 -7.33 2.31
N ALA A 363 15.09 -8.56 2.57
CA ALA A 363 15.37 -9.71 1.70
C ALA A 363 14.79 -9.50 0.29
N ILE A 364 13.57 -8.95 0.17
CA ILE A 364 12.97 -8.61 -1.12
C ILE A 364 13.86 -7.63 -1.89
N LEU A 365 14.16 -6.48 -1.31
CA LEU A 365 14.86 -5.39 -2.01
C LEU A 365 16.33 -5.69 -2.31
N MET A 366 16.98 -6.53 -1.49
CA MET A 366 18.39 -6.91 -1.65
C MET A 366 18.60 -8.18 -2.45
N HIS A 367 17.53 -8.91 -2.81
CA HIS A 367 17.65 -10.12 -3.58
C HIS A 367 18.30 -9.87 -4.95
N ARG A 368 19.10 -10.83 -5.44
CA ARG A 368 19.77 -10.72 -6.74
C ARG A 368 18.79 -10.39 -7.88
N GLU A 369 17.64 -11.04 -7.90
CA GLU A 369 16.63 -10.80 -8.92
C GLU A 369 16.05 -9.37 -8.87
N ALA A 370 15.85 -8.79 -7.68
CA ALA A 370 15.43 -7.40 -7.55
C ALA A 370 16.46 -6.41 -8.11
N ARG A 371 17.75 -6.73 -8.00
CA ARG A 371 18.86 -5.86 -8.47
C ARG A 371 19.23 -6.09 -9.94
N PHE A 372 19.17 -7.33 -10.41
CA PHE A 372 19.71 -7.73 -11.72
C PHE A 372 18.71 -8.50 -12.60
N GLY A 373 17.44 -8.66 -12.18
CA GLY A 373 16.42 -9.39 -12.94
C GLY A 373 16.18 -8.82 -14.34
N HIS A 374 16.31 -7.51 -14.52
CA HIS A 374 16.23 -6.85 -15.82
C HIS A 374 17.37 -7.28 -16.79
N ILE A 375 18.48 -7.80 -16.29
CA ILE A 375 19.59 -8.37 -17.08
C ILE A 375 19.45 -9.88 -17.18
N ASP A 376 19.19 -10.55 -16.05
CA ASP A 376 19.19 -12.02 -15.97
C ASP A 376 17.92 -12.64 -16.63
N SER A 377 16.80 -11.91 -16.63
CA SER A 377 15.50 -12.37 -17.15
C SER A 377 14.69 -11.25 -17.82
N PRO A 378 15.22 -10.59 -18.85
CA PRO A 378 14.64 -9.36 -19.43
C PRO A 378 13.23 -9.54 -19.98
N ASP A 379 12.88 -10.76 -20.37
CA ASP A 379 11.57 -11.08 -20.98
C ASP A 379 10.43 -11.33 -19.96
N THR A 380 10.76 -11.49 -18.69
CA THR A 380 9.78 -11.86 -17.64
C THR A 380 9.86 -10.98 -16.42
N PHE A 381 10.98 -10.27 -16.20
CA PHE A 381 11.18 -9.37 -15.08
C PHE A 381 10.52 -8.00 -15.30
N GLY A 382 9.99 -7.45 -14.25
CA GLY A 382 9.37 -6.14 -14.21
C GLY A 382 7.86 -6.20 -14.01
N LYS A 383 7.26 -5.01 -13.93
CA LYS A 383 5.82 -4.84 -13.75
C LYS A 383 5.35 -3.53 -14.39
N LEU A 384 4.08 -3.44 -14.72
CA LEU A 384 3.46 -2.17 -15.05
C LEU A 384 3.37 -1.31 -13.78
N LYS A 385 3.80 -0.05 -13.84
CA LYS A 385 3.62 0.89 -12.73
C LYS A 385 2.16 1.23 -12.55
N GLU A 386 1.73 1.18 -11.32
CA GLU A 386 0.40 1.64 -10.94
C GLU A 386 0.20 3.12 -11.29
N PRO A 387 -0.97 3.52 -11.79
CA PRO A 387 -1.22 4.92 -12.18
C PRO A 387 -0.91 5.93 -11.07
N LEU A 388 -1.22 5.60 -9.79
CA LEU A 388 -0.87 6.43 -8.64
C LEU A 388 0.65 6.66 -8.54
N ILE A 389 1.44 5.59 -8.69
CA ILE A 389 2.91 5.67 -8.60
C ILE A 389 3.49 6.47 -9.76
N ARG A 390 2.96 6.35 -10.98
CA ARG A 390 3.40 7.17 -12.12
C ARG A 390 3.24 8.66 -11.84
N MET A 391 2.13 9.06 -11.20
CA MET A 391 1.91 10.46 -10.84
C MET A 391 2.82 10.94 -9.71
N THR A 392 2.92 10.16 -8.62
CA THR A 392 3.81 10.54 -7.52
C THR A 392 5.26 10.60 -7.96
N GLN A 393 5.70 9.74 -8.88
CA GLN A 393 7.04 9.77 -9.45
C GLN A 393 7.35 11.12 -10.11
N ILE A 394 6.43 11.66 -10.93
CA ILE A 394 6.61 12.97 -11.56
C ILE A 394 6.73 14.07 -10.51
N TRP A 395 5.80 14.11 -9.57
CA TRP A 395 5.80 15.16 -8.56
C TRP A 395 7.00 15.10 -7.62
N ARG A 396 7.50 13.92 -7.32
CA ARG A 396 8.72 13.76 -6.52
C ARG A 396 9.98 14.11 -7.31
N ALA A 397 10.05 13.68 -8.57
CA ALA A 397 11.21 13.92 -9.44
C ALA A 397 11.52 15.42 -9.60
N PHE A 398 10.50 16.26 -9.69
CA PHE A 398 10.63 17.70 -9.94
C PHE A 398 10.34 18.56 -8.69
N GLU A 399 10.50 18.05 -7.50
CA GLU A 399 10.37 18.74 -6.20
C GLU A 399 9.36 19.91 -6.23
N PRO A 400 8.07 19.69 -5.93
CA PRO A 400 7.04 20.68 -6.20
C PRO A 400 7.28 22.00 -5.49
N LEU A 401 7.11 23.12 -6.21
CA LEU A 401 7.23 24.50 -5.68
C LEU A 401 6.29 24.75 -4.51
N SER A 402 5.11 24.13 -4.55
CA SER A 402 4.14 24.16 -3.47
C SER A 402 3.30 22.90 -3.48
N ILE A 403 2.98 22.42 -2.28
CA ILE A 403 2.02 21.35 -2.10
C ILE A 403 0.81 21.97 -1.42
N PRO A 404 -0.32 22.10 -2.12
CA PRO A 404 -1.50 22.72 -1.56
C PRO A 404 -2.00 22.03 -0.30
N SER A 405 -2.46 22.79 0.69
CA SER A 405 -3.13 22.24 1.87
C SER A 405 -4.48 21.58 1.52
N ALA A 406 -5.08 21.94 0.38
CA ALA A 406 -6.29 21.35 -0.16
C ALA A 406 -6.03 20.88 -1.58
N PHE A 407 -5.62 19.63 -1.74
CA PHE A 407 -5.64 18.96 -3.02
C PHE A 407 -7.10 18.75 -3.46
N ASN A 408 -7.38 18.88 -4.73
CA ASN A 408 -8.67 18.47 -5.27
C ASN A 408 -8.51 17.19 -6.09
N TYR A 409 -8.03 16.14 -5.43
CA TYR A 409 -7.83 14.79 -6.02
C TYR A 409 -8.77 13.74 -5.40
N SER A 410 -9.87 14.17 -4.83
CA SER A 410 -10.84 13.31 -4.16
C SER A 410 -11.63 12.37 -5.09
N TRP A 411 -11.51 12.55 -6.40
CA TRP A 411 -12.17 11.70 -7.42
C TRP A 411 -11.16 10.96 -8.30
N VAL A 412 -9.98 10.71 -7.76
CA VAL A 412 -8.85 10.14 -8.50
C VAL A 412 -9.13 8.72 -9.04
N GLU A 413 -9.97 7.95 -8.36
CA GLU A 413 -10.37 6.61 -8.79
C GLU A 413 -11.08 6.62 -10.16
N SER A 414 -11.88 7.64 -10.45
CA SER A 414 -12.59 7.75 -11.73
C SER A 414 -11.66 8.00 -12.92
N GLU A 415 -10.44 8.49 -12.65
CA GLU A 415 -9.44 8.84 -13.66
C GLU A 415 -8.30 7.83 -13.73
N LEU A 416 -7.85 7.35 -12.57
CA LEU A 416 -6.73 6.43 -12.46
C LEU A 416 -7.15 4.96 -12.32
N GLY A 417 -8.44 4.69 -12.07
CA GLY A 417 -8.94 3.36 -11.72
C GLY A 417 -8.44 2.88 -10.36
N GLN A 418 -7.92 3.78 -9.54
CA GLN A 418 -7.28 3.46 -8.28
C GLN A 418 -7.27 4.67 -7.34
N ALA A 419 -7.62 4.48 -6.06
CA ALA A 419 -7.46 5.47 -5.00
C ALA A 419 -7.13 4.78 -3.66
N PRO A 420 -6.34 5.39 -2.77
CA PRO A 420 -6.00 4.79 -1.47
C PRO A 420 -7.26 4.47 -0.67
N LEU A 421 -7.34 3.27 -0.11
CA LEU A 421 -8.48 2.79 0.70
C LEU A 421 -9.86 2.87 0.01
N ASN A 422 -9.89 2.81 -1.32
CA ASN A 422 -11.12 2.95 -2.12
C ASN A 422 -11.21 1.88 -3.21
N SER A 423 -10.85 0.66 -2.87
CA SER A 423 -10.90 -0.46 -3.81
C SER A 423 -12.35 -0.87 -4.09
N PRO A 424 -12.66 -1.34 -5.31
CA PRO A 424 -14.03 -1.71 -5.69
C PRO A 424 -14.54 -2.99 -5.00
N SER A 425 -13.66 -3.74 -4.36
CA SER A 425 -13.99 -4.96 -3.60
C SER A 425 -12.81 -5.42 -2.75
N VAL A 426 -13.02 -6.44 -1.90
CA VAL A 426 -11.98 -7.09 -1.09
C VAL A 426 -10.85 -7.71 -1.93
N PHE A 427 -11.06 -7.91 -3.25
CA PHE A 427 -10.02 -8.37 -4.18
C PHE A 427 -9.06 -7.27 -4.65
N ASN A 428 -9.08 -6.09 -4.03
CA ASN A 428 -8.30 -4.93 -4.42
C ASN A 428 -8.71 -4.37 -5.81
N PHE A 429 -7.92 -3.45 -6.36
CA PHE A 429 -8.07 -2.90 -7.71
C PHE A 429 -7.74 -3.91 -8.79
N PHE A 430 -6.81 -4.82 -8.51
CA PHE A 430 -6.37 -5.88 -9.40
C PHE A 430 -5.94 -7.11 -8.61
N ARG A 431 -6.19 -8.28 -9.20
CA ARG A 431 -5.83 -9.57 -8.59
C ARG A 431 -4.35 -9.89 -8.88
N PRO A 432 -3.60 -10.43 -7.92
CA PRO A 432 -2.20 -10.80 -8.12
C PRO A 432 -1.99 -11.89 -9.20
N THR A 433 -3.05 -12.60 -9.56
CA THR A 433 -3.06 -13.66 -10.58
C THR A 433 -3.65 -13.22 -11.91
N PHE A 434 -4.03 -11.94 -12.07
CA PHE A 434 -4.56 -11.47 -13.34
C PHE A 434 -3.50 -11.60 -14.44
N SER A 435 -3.93 -12.04 -15.61
CA SER A 435 -3.10 -12.19 -16.81
C SER A 435 -3.82 -11.55 -17.99
N GLN A 436 -3.18 -10.54 -18.58
CA GLN A 436 -3.72 -9.87 -19.78
C GLN A 436 -3.87 -10.89 -20.92
N PRO A 437 -5.04 -10.98 -21.55
CA PRO A 437 -5.23 -11.84 -22.73
C PRO A 437 -4.25 -11.55 -23.87
N GLY A 438 -3.80 -12.57 -24.57
CA GLY A 438 -2.78 -12.50 -25.61
C GLY A 438 -1.43 -13.02 -25.13
N GLU A 439 -0.34 -12.46 -25.62
CA GLU A 439 1.03 -12.98 -25.45
C GLU A 439 1.41 -13.22 -23.97
N ILE A 440 1.04 -12.32 -23.06
CA ILE A 440 1.35 -12.47 -21.63
C ILE A 440 0.72 -13.75 -21.09
N ARG A 441 -0.59 -13.96 -21.33
CA ARG A 441 -1.31 -15.17 -20.90
C ARG A 441 -0.79 -16.43 -21.58
N ASP A 442 -0.51 -16.34 -22.88
CA ASP A 442 -0.06 -17.49 -23.67
C ASP A 442 1.32 -17.98 -23.20
N ARG A 443 2.13 -17.09 -22.63
CA ARG A 443 3.41 -17.39 -21.98
C ARG A 443 3.28 -17.85 -20.53
N GLY A 444 2.06 -17.92 -19.98
CA GLY A 444 1.80 -18.30 -18.58
C GLY A 444 2.25 -17.24 -17.57
N LEU A 445 2.39 -15.99 -17.99
CA LEU A 445 2.79 -14.87 -17.13
C LEU A 445 1.58 -14.15 -16.57
N VAL A 446 1.74 -13.50 -15.40
CA VAL A 446 0.74 -12.62 -14.81
C VAL A 446 1.11 -11.14 -15.02
N SER A 447 0.10 -10.29 -15.04
CA SER A 447 0.23 -8.84 -15.24
C SER A 447 -0.84 -8.09 -14.43
N PRO A 448 -0.76 -8.13 -13.08
CA PRO A 448 -1.83 -7.67 -12.19
C PRO A 448 -2.35 -6.28 -12.53
N GLU A 449 -1.48 -5.30 -12.69
CA GLU A 449 -1.82 -3.89 -12.88
C GLU A 449 -2.53 -3.61 -14.23
N PHE A 450 -2.41 -4.52 -15.21
CA PHE A 450 -3.16 -4.41 -16.46
C PHE A 450 -4.67 -4.57 -16.28
N GLN A 451 -5.12 -5.13 -15.15
CA GLN A 451 -6.56 -5.28 -14.89
C GLN A 451 -7.30 -3.94 -14.81
N ILE A 452 -6.61 -2.85 -14.42
CA ILE A 452 -7.15 -1.49 -14.35
C ILE A 452 -6.73 -0.61 -15.55
N MET A 453 -6.08 -1.20 -16.55
CA MET A 453 -5.58 -0.51 -17.74
C MET A 453 -6.40 -0.90 -18.98
N ASP A 454 -7.67 -0.51 -18.99
CA ASP A 454 -8.50 -0.59 -20.19
C ASP A 454 -8.24 0.58 -21.16
N GLU A 455 -8.85 0.55 -22.33
CA GLU A 455 -8.67 1.57 -23.37
C GLU A 455 -9.05 2.99 -22.89
N ALA A 456 -10.09 3.10 -22.07
CA ALA A 456 -10.52 4.39 -21.52
C ALA A 456 -9.55 4.90 -20.45
N SER A 457 -9.04 4.01 -19.61
CA SER A 457 -8.09 4.31 -18.55
C SER A 457 -6.75 4.80 -19.10
N ILE A 458 -6.25 4.22 -20.20
CA ILE A 458 -5.03 4.69 -20.88
C ILE A 458 -5.15 6.15 -21.28
N ILE A 459 -6.28 6.55 -21.87
CA ILE A 459 -6.52 7.94 -22.27
C ILE A 459 -6.61 8.85 -21.04
N LYS A 460 -7.36 8.46 -20.02
CA LYS A 460 -7.52 9.24 -18.78
C LYS A 460 -6.19 9.45 -18.08
N ILE A 461 -5.38 8.39 -17.94
CA ILE A 461 -4.05 8.44 -17.32
C ILE A 461 -3.13 9.36 -18.12
N THR A 462 -3.11 9.24 -19.45
CA THR A 462 -2.30 10.12 -20.31
C THR A 462 -2.69 11.59 -20.14
N ASN A 463 -3.99 11.90 -20.10
CA ASN A 463 -4.48 13.26 -19.82
C ASN A 463 -4.08 13.73 -18.41
N ARG A 464 -4.07 12.84 -17.43
CA ARG A 464 -3.64 13.18 -16.07
C ARG A 464 -2.13 13.42 -16.00
N LEU A 465 -1.31 12.66 -16.74
CA LEU A 465 0.12 12.93 -16.89
C LEU A 465 0.36 14.29 -17.57
N LEU A 466 -0.41 14.63 -18.60
CA LEU A 466 -0.38 15.96 -19.23
C LEU A 466 -0.67 17.07 -18.20
N ALA A 467 -1.69 16.88 -17.37
CA ALA A 467 -2.02 17.84 -16.33
C ALA A 467 -0.92 17.95 -15.25
N SER A 468 -0.26 16.85 -14.94
CA SER A 468 0.82 16.80 -13.92
C SER A 468 2.16 17.33 -14.42
N THR A 469 2.33 17.50 -15.72
CA THR A 469 3.55 18.02 -16.36
C THR A 469 3.32 19.41 -16.95
N ILE A 470 2.74 19.50 -18.16
CA ILE A 470 2.61 20.75 -18.90
C ILE A 470 1.72 21.76 -18.15
N TRP A 471 0.55 21.31 -17.67
CA TRP A 471 -0.34 22.22 -16.94
C TRP A 471 0.21 22.58 -15.56
N SER A 472 0.84 21.63 -14.87
CA SER A 472 1.46 21.87 -13.56
C SER A 472 2.50 22.98 -13.61
N HIS A 473 3.33 23.04 -14.67
CA HIS A 473 4.25 24.15 -14.88
C HIS A 473 3.53 25.50 -15.01
N ASN A 474 2.39 25.52 -15.71
CA ASN A 474 1.59 26.75 -15.90
C ASN A 474 0.88 27.20 -14.61
N PHE A 475 0.71 26.31 -13.62
CA PHE A 475 0.04 26.61 -12.34
C PHE A 475 0.96 27.23 -11.27
N LYS A 476 2.25 27.46 -11.54
CA LYS A 476 3.15 28.14 -10.60
C LYS A 476 2.64 29.53 -10.14
N HIS A 477 1.65 30.08 -10.84
CA HIS A 477 0.95 31.32 -10.51
C HIS A 477 -0.52 31.07 -10.09
N ASP A 478 -0.88 29.84 -9.69
CA ASP A 478 -2.23 29.54 -9.21
C ASP A 478 -2.50 30.34 -7.92
N SER A 479 -3.31 31.38 -8.04
CA SER A 479 -3.69 32.27 -6.93
C SER A 479 -4.54 31.55 -5.87
N GLU A 480 -5.13 30.41 -6.19
CA GLU A 480 -5.94 29.62 -5.27
C GLU A 480 -5.12 28.59 -4.49
N GLY A 481 -3.87 28.31 -4.90
CA GLY A 481 -2.99 27.37 -4.22
C GLY A 481 -3.54 25.94 -4.14
N LYS A 482 -4.37 25.53 -5.11
CA LYS A 482 -5.06 24.22 -5.09
C LYS A 482 -4.36 23.15 -5.90
N ARG A 483 -3.30 23.49 -6.63
CA ARG A 483 -2.65 22.59 -7.59
C ARG A 483 -1.16 22.44 -7.28
N ILE A 484 -0.64 21.25 -7.53
CA ILE A 484 0.80 21.01 -7.45
C ILE A 484 1.46 21.66 -8.66
N ALA A 485 2.45 22.51 -8.39
CA ALA A 485 3.32 23.09 -9.41
C ALA A 485 4.70 22.44 -9.34
N ILE A 486 5.16 21.82 -10.41
CA ILE A 486 6.51 21.24 -10.48
C ILE A 486 7.55 22.35 -10.66
N ASP A 487 8.73 22.18 -10.04
CA ASP A 487 9.89 23.04 -10.25
C ASP A 487 10.77 22.48 -11.38
N ILE A 488 10.91 23.25 -12.45
CA ILE A 488 11.76 22.91 -13.60
C ILE A 488 12.96 23.87 -13.71
N THR A 489 13.33 24.57 -12.66
CA THR A 489 14.40 25.56 -12.68
C THR A 489 15.72 24.96 -13.15
N LYS A 490 16.07 23.78 -12.65
CA LYS A 490 17.27 23.04 -13.04
C LYS A 490 17.24 22.61 -14.52
N GLU A 491 16.11 22.12 -14.98
CA GLU A 491 15.92 21.71 -16.38
C GLU A 491 16.00 22.91 -17.32
N MET A 492 15.53 24.08 -16.88
CA MET A 492 15.67 25.34 -17.62
C MET A 492 17.13 25.79 -17.75
N GLU A 493 17.95 25.57 -16.72
CA GLU A 493 19.39 25.85 -16.77
C GLU A 493 20.12 24.90 -17.74
N LEU A 494 19.65 23.66 -17.86
CA LEU A 494 20.20 22.65 -18.77
C LEU A 494 19.69 22.78 -20.22
N GLU A 495 18.56 23.46 -20.45
CA GLU A 495 17.90 23.54 -21.75
C GLU A 495 18.80 23.99 -22.91
N PRO A 496 19.74 24.94 -22.75
CA PRO A 496 20.66 25.32 -23.82
C PRO A 496 21.60 24.19 -24.28
N ASP A 497 21.92 23.22 -23.40
CA ASP A 497 22.62 21.99 -23.73
C ASP A 497 21.63 20.82 -23.75
N ARG A 498 21.04 20.59 -24.92
CA ARG A 498 20.02 19.53 -25.10
C ARG A 498 20.50 18.15 -24.67
N LYS A 499 21.78 17.83 -24.90
CA LYS A 499 22.30 16.52 -24.46
C LYS A 499 22.28 16.42 -22.94
N ALA A 500 22.77 17.44 -22.25
CA ALA A 500 22.77 17.47 -20.79
C ALA A 500 21.35 17.40 -20.21
N LEU A 501 20.38 18.16 -20.80
CA LEU A 501 18.98 18.10 -20.39
C LEU A 501 18.41 16.68 -20.55
N LEU A 502 18.58 16.06 -21.72
CA LEU A 502 18.02 14.72 -21.96
C LEU A 502 18.70 13.64 -21.13
N ASP A 503 20.00 13.75 -20.86
CA ASP A 503 20.70 12.82 -19.96
C ASP A 503 20.21 12.96 -18.51
N HIS A 504 19.94 14.18 -18.06
CA HIS A 504 19.36 14.45 -16.75
C HIS A 504 17.93 13.88 -16.63
N LEU A 505 17.05 14.16 -17.60
CA LEU A 505 15.68 13.65 -17.62
C LEU A 505 15.63 12.11 -17.73
N ASP A 506 16.54 11.53 -18.51
CA ASP A 506 16.72 10.08 -18.62
C ASP A 506 17.06 9.46 -17.26
N LEU A 507 18.06 9.99 -16.57
CA LEU A 507 18.41 9.51 -15.23
C LEU A 507 17.23 9.65 -14.25
N LEU A 508 16.55 10.80 -14.25
CA LEU A 508 15.53 11.14 -13.25
C LEU A 508 14.21 10.38 -13.43
N LEU A 509 13.85 10.05 -14.67
CA LEU A 509 12.55 9.43 -15.00
C LEU A 509 12.66 7.97 -15.46
N LEU A 510 13.80 7.57 -16.02
CA LEU A 510 14.00 6.24 -16.61
C LEU A 510 15.25 5.51 -16.07
N GLY A 511 15.98 6.11 -15.11
CA GLY A 511 17.21 5.51 -14.57
C GLY A 511 18.35 5.39 -15.57
N GLY A 512 18.34 6.19 -16.63
CA GLY A 512 19.34 6.14 -17.71
C GLY A 512 19.10 5.03 -18.73
N GLU A 513 17.85 4.58 -18.90
CA GLU A 513 17.45 3.50 -19.82
C GLU A 513 16.59 4.01 -20.99
N MET A 514 16.65 5.33 -21.32
CA MET A 514 15.93 5.91 -22.45
C MET A 514 16.37 5.30 -23.76
N SER A 515 15.43 4.76 -24.54
CA SER A 515 15.75 4.22 -25.86
C SER A 515 16.23 5.30 -26.84
N PRO A 516 17.06 4.92 -27.83
CA PRO A 516 17.43 5.83 -28.90
C PRO A 516 16.24 6.37 -29.69
N GLU A 517 15.17 5.59 -29.78
CA GLU A 517 13.92 5.95 -30.45
C GLU A 517 13.20 7.09 -29.70
N LEU A 518 12.98 6.95 -28.40
CA LEU A 518 12.34 7.99 -27.59
C LEU A 518 13.17 9.27 -27.60
N ARG A 519 14.49 9.16 -27.44
CA ARG A 519 15.43 10.30 -27.50
C ARG A 519 15.37 11.02 -28.86
N ARG A 520 15.24 10.29 -29.96
CA ARG A 520 15.08 10.86 -31.29
C ARG A 520 13.76 11.63 -31.44
N GLU A 521 12.65 11.06 -30.99
CA GLU A 521 11.33 11.71 -31.06
C GLU A 521 11.30 13.03 -30.26
N ILE A 522 11.89 13.02 -29.05
CA ILE A 522 12.00 14.25 -28.25
C ILE A 522 12.85 15.30 -28.97
N ASN A 523 13.99 14.91 -29.56
CA ASN A 523 14.83 15.83 -30.31
C ASN A 523 14.08 16.43 -31.52
N GLN A 524 13.30 15.64 -32.26
CA GLN A 524 12.48 16.11 -33.38
C GLN A 524 11.42 17.13 -32.94
N LEU A 525 10.75 16.89 -31.80
CA LEU A 525 9.80 17.86 -31.24
C LEU A 525 10.50 19.18 -30.90
N MET A 526 11.64 19.12 -30.21
CA MET A 526 12.40 20.30 -29.81
C MET A 526 12.99 21.09 -30.99
N ASP A 527 13.21 20.45 -32.14
CA ASP A 527 13.69 21.05 -33.37
C ASP A 527 12.58 21.55 -34.30
N SER A 528 11.32 21.33 -33.97
CA SER A 528 10.19 21.68 -34.81
C SER A 528 10.20 23.18 -35.13
N ARG A 529 10.30 23.51 -36.44
CA ARG A 529 10.23 24.89 -36.94
C ARG A 529 8.79 25.32 -37.19
N ASP A 530 7.89 24.38 -37.40
CA ASP A 530 6.50 24.63 -37.73
C ASP A 530 5.72 25.06 -36.47
N TYR A 531 6.24 24.71 -35.27
CA TYR A 531 5.68 25.12 -33.99
C TYR A 531 6.82 25.51 -33.02
N PRO A 532 7.33 26.76 -33.09
CA PRO A 532 8.44 27.18 -32.24
C PRO A 532 7.97 27.32 -30.78
N LEU A 533 8.36 26.36 -29.96
CA LEU A 533 8.08 26.34 -28.53
C LEU A 533 9.01 27.30 -27.77
N ALA A 534 8.50 27.96 -26.74
CA ALA A 534 9.34 28.62 -25.73
C ALA A 534 10.22 27.60 -25.00
N ALA A 535 11.34 28.04 -24.42
CA ALA A 535 12.27 27.15 -23.72
C ALA A 535 11.55 26.30 -22.63
N SER A 536 10.72 26.94 -21.80
CA SER A 536 9.98 26.21 -20.76
C SER A 536 8.96 25.21 -21.33
N GLN A 537 8.36 25.50 -22.47
CA GLN A 537 7.47 24.56 -23.14
C GLN A 537 8.23 23.34 -23.67
N ARG A 538 9.41 23.56 -24.29
CA ARG A 538 10.26 22.43 -24.74
C ARG A 538 10.61 21.48 -23.59
N VAL A 539 10.97 22.06 -22.43
CA VAL A 539 11.29 21.25 -21.23
C VAL A 539 10.08 20.45 -20.77
N VAL A 540 8.92 21.08 -20.54
CA VAL A 540 7.75 20.36 -19.99
C VAL A 540 7.15 19.36 -20.99
N GLU A 541 7.25 19.62 -22.30
CA GLU A 541 6.83 18.67 -23.32
C GLU A 541 7.79 17.48 -23.42
N ALA A 542 9.11 17.68 -23.24
CA ALA A 542 10.05 16.58 -23.12
C ALA A 542 9.73 15.70 -21.89
N ILE A 543 9.47 16.32 -20.73
CA ILE A 543 9.04 15.62 -19.52
C ILE A 543 7.76 14.81 -19.79
N PHE A 544 6.76 15.43 -20.44
CA PHE A 544 5.49 14.75 -20.76
C PHE A 544 5.67 13.56 -21.70
N LEU A 545 6.48 13.71 -22.76
CA LEU A 545 6.75 12.63 -23.70
C LEU A 545 7.43 11.44 -22.99
N ILE A 546 8.41 11.70 -22.12
CA ILE A 546 9.06 10.66 -21.32
C ILE A 546 8.03 10.01 -20.39
N ALA A 547 7.30 10.80 -19.59
CA ALA A 547 6.36 10.29 -18.61
C ALA A 547 5.19 9.49 -19.21
N SER A 548 4.79 9.81 -20.44
CA SER A 548 3.72 9.11 -21.18
C SER A 548 4.23 7.92 -22.01
N SER A 549 5.55 7.74 -22.13
CA SER A 549 6.13 6.64 -22.90
C SER A 549 5.84 5.27 -22.27
N PRO A 550 5.84 4.19 -23.09
CA PRO A 550 5.80 2.83 -22.57
C PRO A 550 6.97 2.50 -21.62
N GLU A 551 8.15 3.10 -21.87
CA GLU A 551 9.35 2.91 -21.05
C GLU A 551 9.13 3.40 -19.62
N ALA A 552 8.54 4.59 -19.45
CA ALA A 552 8.21 5.15 -18.14
C ALA A 552 7.04 4.42 -17.44
N ALA A 553 6.22 3.70 -18.20
CA ALA A 553 5.11 2.93 -17.62
C ALA A 553 5.57 1.61 -16.99
N LEU A 554 6.79 1.14 -17.29
CA LEU A 554 7.34 -0.11 -16.78
C LEU A 554 8.35 0.17 -15.66
N GLN A 555 8.27 -0.63 -14.60
CA GLN A 555 9.30 -0.78 -13.58
C GLN A 555 10.13 -2.01 -13.94
N ARG A 556 11.45 -1.83 -14.03
CA ARG A 556 12.39 -2.90 -14.41
C ARG A 556 13.53 -3.06 -13.40
#